data_360cd1b4c27d30533b69227bf76b1139
#
_entry.id   360cd1b4c27d30533b69227bf76b1139
#
_cell.length_a   1.000
_cell.length_b   1.000
_cell.length_c   1.000
_cell.angle_alpha   90.00
_cell.angle_beta   90.00
_cell.angle_gamma   90.00
#
_symmetry.space_group_name_H-M   'P 1'
#
loop_
_entity.id
_entity.type
_entity.pdbx_description
1 polymer ?
#
loop_
_entity_poly.entity_id
_entity_poly.type
_entity_poly.pdbx_seq_one_letter_code
_entity_poly.pdbx_strand_id
1 'polypeptide(L)'
;MANATMKKTKLAKKMLVVEDEGEMCLILDLILSERQLESDYVNNLLDADEYLQKNKPSAIILDNKLPDGYGVDFITYAKKKYPDTKIIMITGFGTARDVAMENGADYFLEKPFSLQNVNDAIDAVFAMK
;
A
#
# COMPACT_ATOMS: atom_id res chain seq x y z
N MET A 1 12.51 12.29 -28.34
CA MET A 1 12.88 10.92 -28.51
C MET A 1 13.21 10.25 -27.20
N ALA A 2 14.46 10.10 -26.86
CA ALA A 2 14.84 9.53 -25.56
C ALA A 2 14.19 10.28 -24.41
N ASN A 3 14.03 11.58 -24.53
CA ASN A 3 13.44 12.40 -23.48
C ASN A 3 11.98 12.06 -23.21
N ALA A 4 11.21 11.75 -24.24
CA ALA A 4 9.82 11.40 -24.08
C ALA A 4 9.68 10.08 -23.30
N THR A 5 10.55 9.10 -23.63
CA THR A 5 10.56 7.82 -22.93
C THR A 5 10.90 8.00 -21.45
N MET A 6 11.89 8.83 -21.17
CA MET A 6 12.29 9.10 -19.79
C MET A 6 11.19 9.77 -18.99
N LYS A 7 10.45 10.71 -19.63
CA LYS A 7 9.33 11.36 -18.96
C LYS A 7 8.23 10.37 -18.60
N LYS A 8 7.94 9.41 -19.47
CA LYS A 8 6.95 8.37 -19.18
C LYS A 8 7.36 7.55 -17.96
N THR A 9 8.63 7.19 -17.89
CA THR A 9 9.15 6.45 -16.75
C THR A 9 9.00 7.24 -15.46
N LYS A 10 9.25 8.55 -15.52
CA LYS A 10 9.12 9.42 -14.35
C LYS A 10 7.70 9.58 -13.87
N LEU A 11 6.71 9.37 -14.75
CA LEU A 11 5.29 9.48 -14.40
C LEU A 11 4.73 8.21 -13.80
N ALA A 12 5.48 7.12 -13.81
CA ALA A 12 5.03 5.87 -13.20
C ALA A 12 4.85 6.07 -11.70
N LYS A 13 3.68 5.65 -11.19
CA LYS A 13 3.39 5.73 -9.78
C LYS A 13 4.02 4.55 -9.06
N LYS A 14 4.42 4.77 -7.82
CA LYS A 14 5.05 3.75 -7.01
C LYS A 14 4.19 3.39 -5.81
N MET A 15 4.13 2.10 -5.52
CA MET A 15 3.42 1.54 -4.38
C MET A 15 4.43 0.93 -3.41
N LEU A 16 4.13 0.98 -2.13
CA LEU A 16 4.85 0.21 -1.13
C LEU A 16 3.92 -0.89 -0.63
N VAL A 17 4.39 -2.12 -0.62
CA VAL A 17 3.64 -3.26 -0.07
C VAL A 17 4.31 -3.70 1.22
N VAL A 18 3.57 -3.68 2.32
CA VAL A 18 4.05 -4.10 3.64
C VAL A 18 3.34 -5.40 3.98
N GLU A 19 4.01 -6.51 3.73
CA GLU A 19 3.42 -7.85 3.81
C GLU A 19 4.53 -8.86 4.07
N ASP A 20 4.33 -9.80 5.00
CA ASP A 20 5.35 -10.79 5.32
C ASP A 20 5.12 -12.16 4.67
N GLU A 21 4.00 -12.37 3.99
CA GLU A 21 3.74 -13.61 3.27
C GLU A 21 4.19 -13.51 1.82
N GLY A 22 5.17 -14.34 1.45
CA GLY A 22 5.75 -14.30 0.10
C GLY A 22 4.74 -14.54 -1.01
N GLU A 23 3.79 -15.46 -0.82
CA GLU A 23 2.76 -15.73 -1.83
C GLU A 23 1.90 -14.51 -2.08
N MET A 24 1.51 -13.82 -1.01
CA MET A 24 0.69 -12.62 -1.11
C MET A 24 1.47 -11.52 -1.85
N CYS A 25 2.76 -11.38 -1.56
CA CYS A 25 3.60 -10.41 -2.26
C CYS A 25 3.65 -10.70 -3.77
N LEU A 26 3.74 -11.98 -4.15
CA LEU A 26 3.75 -12.35 -5.57
C LEU A 26 2.43 -12.02 -6.26
N ILE A 27 1.32 -12.29 -5.59
CA ILE A 27 0.00 -12.01 -6.13
C ILE A 27 -0.16 -10.50 -6.34
N LEU A 28 0.18 -9.72 -5.33
CA LEU A 28 0.10 -8.26 -5.42
C LEU A 28 1.04 -7.72 -6.49
N ASP A 29 2.23 -8.28 -6.61
CA ASP A 29 3.17 -7.85 -7.63
C ASP A 29 2.61 -8.04 -9.04
N LEU A 30 1.98 -9.18 -9.30
CA LEU A 30 1.36 -9.44 -10.58
C LEU A 30 0.27 -8.41 -10.89
N ILE A 31 -0.59 -8.14 -9.90
CA ILE A 31 -1.69 -7.19 -10.09
C ILE A 31 -1.15 -5.78 -10.35
N LEU A 32 -0.19 -5.35 -9.55
CA LEU A 32 0.37 -4.02 -9.68
C LEU A 32 1.14 -3.85 -10.99
N SER A 33 1.88 -4.89 -11.40
CA SER A 33 2.63 -4.85 -12.67
C SER A 33 1.70 -4.70 -13.87
N GLU A 34 0.56 -5.39 -13.85
CA GLU A 34 -0.41 -5.27 -14.94
C GLU A 34 -0.95 -3.86 -15.07
N ARG A 35 -0.99 -3.11 -13.97
CA ARG A 35 -1.40 -1.72 -13.99
C ARG A 35 -0.25 -0.76 -14.24
N GLN A 36 0.94 -1.29 -14.54
CA GLN A 36 2.13 -0.50 -14.80
C GLN A 36 2.55 0.35 -13.60
N LEU A 37 2.30 -0.19 -12.41
CA LEU A 37 2.71 0.43 -11.16
C LEU A 37 4.01 -0.19 -10.70
N GLU A 38 4.96 0.64 -10.29
CA GLU A 38 6.17 0.14 -9.65
C GLU A 38 5.87 -0.16 -8.20
N SER A 39 6.47 -1.21 -7.67
CA SER A 39 6.24 -1.58 -6.28
C SER A 39 7.53 -2.01 -5.62
N ASP A 40 7.67 -1.61 -4.36
CA ASP A 40 8.71 -2.07 -3.47
C ASP A 40 8.04 -2.82 -2.32
N TYR A 41 8.76 -3.74 -1.71
CA TYR A 41 8.22 -4.63 -0.69
C TYR A 41 9.07 -4.59 0.56
N VAL A 42 8.41 -4.50 1.70
CA VAL A 42 9.04 -4.69 3.01
C VAL A 42 8.15 -5.65 3.80
N ASN A 43 8.72 -6.33 4.78
CA ASN A 43 7.99 -7.37 5.50
C ASN A 43 7.76 -7.06 6.98
N ASN A 44 7.97 -5.83 7.39
CA ASN A 44 7.76 -5.41 8.77
C ASN A 44 7.57 -3.91 8.84
N LEU A 45 7.11 -3.42 9.99
CA LEU A 45 6.80 -2.00 10.17
C LEU A 45 8.03 -1.11 10.27
N LEU A 46 9.09 -1.62 10.88
CA LEU A 46 10.33 -0.85 10.98
C LEU A 46 10.89 -0.52 9.61
N ASP A 47 10.94 -1.52 8.73
CA ASP A 47 11.43 -1.31 7.37
C ASP A 47 10.49 -0.42 6.57
N ALA A 48 9.18 -0.50 6.84
CA ALA A 48 8.21 0.40 6.21
C ALA A 48 8.52 1.86 6.57
N ASP A 49 8.76 2.13 7.84
CA ASP A 49 9.06 3.49 8.29
C ASP A 49 10.37 3.99 7.69
N GLU A 50 11.41 3.16 7.67
CA GLU A 50 12.68 3.52 7.04
C GLU A 50 12.51 3.84 5.56
N TYR A 51 11.71 3.04 4.86
CA TYR A 51 11.42 3.29 3.45
C TYR A 51 10.72 4.63 3.26
N LEU A 52 9.74 4.92 4.09
CA LEU A 52 8.97 6.16 3.98
C LEU A 52 9.78 7.42 4.32
N GLN A 53 10.83 7.27 5.10
CA GLN A 53 11.74 8.39 5.38
C GLN A 53 12.53 8.81 4.14
N LYS A 54 12.73 7.88 3.22
CA LYS A 54 13.58 8.10 2.04
C LYS A 54 12.81 8.15 0.73
N ASN A 55 11.57 7.70 0.73
CA ASN A 55 10.77 7.57 -0.49
C ASN A 55 9.35 8.05 -0.25
N LYS A 56 8.70 8.48 -1.33
CA LYS A 56 7.29 8.92 -1.27
C LYS A 56 6.45 8.08 -2.22
N PRO A 57 6.02 6.89 -1.82
CA PRO A 57 5.10 6.11 -2.66
C PRO A 57 3.75 6.82 -2.71
N SER A 58 3.02 6.61 -3.79
CA SER A 58 1.67 7.18 -3.92
C SER A 58 0.71 6.54 -2.94
N ALA A 59 0.89 5.24 -2.68
CA ALA A 59 0.05 4.51 -1.74
C ALA A 59 0.81 3.34 -1.14
N ILE A 60 0.31 2.89 0.00
CA ILE A 60 0.82 1.72 0.72
C ILE A 60 -0.29 0.69 0.77
N ILE A 61 0.06 -0.58 0.50
CA ILE A 61 -0.81 -1.70 0.84
C ILE A 61 -0.21 -2.28 2.13
N LEU A 62 -0.97 -2.21 3.21
CA LEU A 62 -0.48 -2.51 4.54
C LEU A 62 -1.24 -3.68 5.15
N ASP A 63 -0.55 -4.78 5.39
CA ASP A 63 -1.12 -5.91 6.10
C ASP A 63 -1.22 -5.58 7.59
N ASN A 64 -2.17 -6.23 8.27
CA ASN A 64 -2.38 -5.96 9.68
C ASN A 64 -1.40 -6.72 10.58
N LYS A 65 -1.26 -8.02 10.36
CA LYS A 65 -0.45 -8.86 11.23
C LYS A 65 0.97 -9.00 10.70
N LEU A 66 1.90 -8.31 11.33
CA LEU A 66 3.30 -8.27 10.91
C LEU A 66 4.20 -8.72 12.06
N PRO A 67 5.45 -9.12 11.78
CA PRO A 67 6.34 -9.65 12.82
C PRO A 67 6.59 -8.72 13.99
N ASP A 68 6.60 -7.40 13.74
CA ASP A 68 6.93 -6.41 14.76
C ASP A 68 5.76 -5.54 15.19
N GLY A 69 4.52 -5.94 14.84
CA GLY A 69 3.34 -5.23 15.32
C GLY A 69 2.14 -5.35 14.39
N TYR A 70 1.14 -4.55 14.68
CA TYR A 70 -0.09 -4.54 13.88
C TYR A 70 -0.16 -3.30 13.00
N GLY A 71 -0.54 -3.51 11.73
CA GLY A 71 -0.68 -2.42 10.78
C GLY A 71 -1.65 -1.34 11.24
N VAL A 72 -2.76 -1.75 11.89
CA VAL A 72 -3.76 -0.77 12.38
C VAL A 72 -3.13 0.25 13.33
N ASP A 73 -2.16 -0.18 14.13
CA ASP A 73 -1.49 0.72 15.07
C ASP A 73 -0.49 1.64 14.37
N PHE A 74 0.01 1.22 13.23
CA PHE A 74 0.96 2.00 12.45
C PHE A 74 0.30 3.14 11.66
N ILE A 75 -0.98 2.99 11.34
CA ILE A 75 -1.70 3.92 10.47
C ILE A 75 -1.67 5.36 11.00
N THR A 76 -2.01 5.55 12.27
CA THR A 76 -2.05 6.89 12.87
C THR A 76 -0.70 7.59 12.77
N TYR A 77 0.36 6.86 13.10
CA TYR A 77 1.72 7.38 13.01
C TYR A 77 2.08 7.75 11.57
N ALA A 78 1.79 6.83 10.64
CA ALA A 78 2.14 7.04 9.23
C ALA A 78 1.38 8.21 8.61
N LYS A 79 0.10 8.35 8.93
CA LYS A 79 -0.71 9.45 8.38
C LYS A 79 -0.26 10.80 8.94
N LYS A 80 0.23 10.81 10.17
CA LYS A 80 0.73 12.04 10.78
C LYS A 80 2.06 12.46 10.19
N LYS A 81 2.95 11.49 9.98
CA LYS A 81 4.30 11.76 9.50
C LYS A 81 4.37 11.87 7.98
N TYR A 82 3.53 11.11 7.28
CA TYR A 82 3.52 11.04 5.81
C TYR A 82 2.10 11.28 5.29
N PRO A 83 1.55 12.48 5.49
CA PRO A 83 0.12 12.73 5.22
C PRO A 83 -0.30 12.59 3.76
N ASP A 84 0.63 12.72 2.83
CA ASP A 84 0.30 12.64 1.40
C ASP A 84 0.26 11.21 0.88
N THR A 85 0.71 10.24 1.67
CA THR A 85 0.72 8.84 1.25
C THR A 85 -0.60 8.18 1.62
N LYS A 86 -1.28 7.60 0.64
CA LYS A 86 -2.55 6.88 0.87
C LYS A 86 -2.27 5.51 1.45
N ILE A 87 -3.18 5.02 2.28
CA ILE A 87 -3.02 3.71 2.93
C ILE A 87 -4.22 2.83 2.62
N ILE A 88 -3.95 1.67 2.01
CA ILE A 88 -4.92 0.60 1.82
C ILE A 88 -4.59 -0.45 2.87
N MET A 89 -5.46 -0.62 3.87
CA MET A 89 -5.29 -1.67 4.88
C MET A 89 -5.83 -2.98 4.32
N ILE A 90 -5.10 -4.07 4.52
CA ILE A 90 -5.50 -5.39 4.06
C ILE A 90 -5.38 -6.39 5.22
N THR A 91 -6.45 -7.14 5.50
CA THR A 91 -6.43 -8.13 6.58
C THR A 91 -7.57 -9.13 6.40
N GLY A 92 -7.40 -10.33 6.99
CA GLY A 92 -8.46 -11.33 7.06
C GLY A 92 -9.49 -11.06 8.15
N PHE A 93 -9.27 -10.06 8.99
CA PHE A 93 -10.17 -9.73 10.10
C PHE A 93 -11.03 -8.53 9.73
N GLY A 94 -12.25 -8.78 9.21
CA GLY A 94 -13.18 -7.73 8.85
C GLY A 94 -13.53 -6.80 10.01
N THR A 95 -13.44 -7.29 11.25
CA THR A 95 -13.67 -6.49 12.45
C THR A 95 -12.64 -5.39 12.65
N ALA A 96 -11.49 -5.47 12.00
CA ALA A 96 -10.47 -4.43 12.08
C ALA A 96 -10.80 -3.21 11.20
N ARG A 97 -11.84 -3.28 10.38
CA ARG A 97 -12.17 -2.21 9.43
C ARG A 97 -12.40 -0.87 10.13
N ASP A 98 -13.27 -0.87 11.15
CA ASP A 98 -13.65 0.38 11.81
C ASP A 98 -12.45 1.06 12.48
N VAL A 99 -11.62 0.27 13.15
CA VAL A 99 -10.41 0.79 13.79
C VAL A 99 -9.43 1.31 12.74
N ALA A 100 -9.25 0.59 11.64
CA ALA A 100 -8.35 1.02 10.58
C ALA A 100 -8.80 2.36 9.98
N MET A 101 -10.09 2.48 9.70
CA MET A 101 -10.63 3.72 9.11
C MET A 101 -10.56 4.88 10.10
N GLU A 102 -10.85 4.64 11.39
CA GLU A 102 -10.70 5.66 12.42
C GLU A 102 -9.27 6.14 12.56
N ASN A 103 -8.31 5.23 12.41
CA ASN A 103 -6.90 5.57 12.51
C ASN A 103 -6.37 6.30 11.27
N GLY A 104 -7.17 6.36 10.20
CA GLY A 104 -6.82 7.15 9.04
C GLY A 104 -6.53 6.36 7.77
N ALA A 105 -6.85 5.06 7.72
CA ALA A 105 -6.73 4.32 6.48
C ALA A 105 -7.65 4.93 5.42
N ASP A 106 -7.18 4.97 4.20
CA ASP A 106 -7.95 5.54 3.10
C ASP A 106 -8.87 4.53 2.44
N TYR A 107 -8.55 3.25 2.58
CA TYR A 107 -9.34 2.16 2.02
C TYR A 107 -9.09 0.89 2.82
N PHE A 108 -10.10 0.02 2.88
CA PHE A 108 -9.99 -1.26 3.57
C PHE A 108 -10.30 -2.40 2.62
N LEU A 109 -9.44 -3.40 2.61
CA LEU A 109 -9.56 -4.56 1.74
C LEU A 109 -9.49 -5.83 2.59
N GLU A 110 -10.53 -6.65 2.55
CA GLU A 110 -10.59 -7.88 3.34
C GLU A 110 -10.06 -9.07 2.56
N LYS A 111 -9.25 -9.91 3.22
CA LYS A 111 -8.81 -11.19 2.65
C LYS A 111 -9.88 -12.24 2.87
N PRO A 112 -10.13 -13.15 1.94
CA PRO A 112 -9.55 -13.20 0.61
C PRO A 112 -10.16 -12.15 -0.31
N PHE A 113 -9.35 -11.59 -1.20
CA PHE A 113 -9.81 -10.57 -2.13
C PHE A 113 -9.66 -11.07 -3.57
N SER A 114 -10.41 -10.46 -4.47
CA SER A 114 -10.33 -10.73 -5.89
C SER A 114 -9.43 -9.70 -6.57
N LEU A 115 -9.05 -9.98 -7.81
CA LEU A 115 -8.35 -9.02 -8.65
C LEU A 115 -9.14 -7.71 -8.73
N GLN A 116 -10.46 -7.81 -8.90
CA GLN A 116 -11.32 -6.63 -8.99
C GLN A 116 -11.27 -5.81 -7.70
N ASN A 117 -11.28 -6.47 -6.53
CA ASN A 117 -11.22 -5.78 -5.25
C ASN A 117 -9.95 -4.93 -5.13
N VAL A 118 -8.81 -5.49 -5.54
CA VAL A 118 -7.54 -4.76 -5.50
C VAL A 118 -7.56 -3.58 -6.47
N ASN A 119 -8.04 -3.80 -7.68
CA ASN A 119 -8.13 -2.74 -8.68
C ASN A 119 -9.05 -1.61 -8.22
N ASP A 120 -10.18 -1.95 -7.60
CA ASP A 120 -11.10 -0.95 -7.05
C ASP A 120 -10.42 -0.12 -5.96
N ALA A 121 -9.66 -0.78 -5.09
CA ALA A 121 -8.93 -0.09 -4.01
C ALA A 121 -7.91 0.90 -4.58
N ILE A 122 -7.15 0.46 -5.58
CA ILE A 122 -6.14 1.32 -6.22
C ILE A 122 -6.82 2.53 -6.88
N ASP A 123 -7.89 2.28 -7.63
CA ASP A 123 -8.61 3.35 -8.29
C ASP A 123 -9.18 4.36 -7.29
N ALA A 124 -9.71 3.86 -6.18
CA ALA A 124 -10.28 4.72 -5.15
C ALA A 124 -9.23 5.63 -4.52
N VAL A 125 -8.08 5.08 -4.13
CA VAL A 125 -7.06 5.90 -3.46
C VAL A 125 -6.36 6.86 -4.42
N PHE A 126 -6.21 6.48 -5.68
CA PHE A 126 -5.59 7.38 -6.67
C PHE A 126 -6.53 8.52 -7.09
N ALA A 127 -7.83 8.36 -6.88
CA ALA A 127 -8.80 9.43 -7.13
C ALA A 127 -8.85 10.44 -5.98
N MET A 128 -8.30 10.12 -4.83
CA MET A 128 -8.28 11.01 -3.66
C MET A 128 -7.24 12.11 -3.81
N LYS A 129 -7.51 13.26 -3.23
CA LYS A 129 -6.60 14.41 -3.28
C LYS A 129 -5.86 14.66 -1.98
#